data_28e48186c965ca826243bbd639d12b8a
#
_entry.id   28e48186c965ca826243bbd639d12b8a
#
_cell.length_a   1.000
_cell.length_b   1.000
_cell.length_c   1.000
_cell.angle_alpha   90.00
_cell.angle_beta   90.00
_cell.angle_gamma   90.00
#
_symmetry.space_group_name_H-M   'P 1'
#
loop_
_entity.id
_entity.type
_entity.pdbx_description
1 polymer ?
#
loop_
_entity_poly.entity_id
_entity_poly.type
_entity_poly.pdbx_seq_one_letter_code
_entity_poly.pdbx_strand_id
1 'polypeptide(L)'
;MIEILWHGRGGQGAFTAARLLGAAYAIKGNYALAFPSFGPERRGAPIRAFTKLDGKPIGNRSETEKADFSIFLDDTLFSDTAFNELKPEGIILLNTKKYFDSNRIFTIDANTIAEEILKRPITNTIMLGAFAAISGKISFDDISEAIRQYMPEKLHEKNIGAVEAAITAAKGALV
;
A
#
# COMPACT_ATOMS: atom_id res chain seq x y z
N MET A 1 2.60 -14.89 -9.46
CA MET A 1 1.60 -14.01 -8.82
C MET A 1 2.18 -13.42 -7.55
N ILE A 2 2.06 -12.10 -7.37
CA ILE A 2 2.48 -11.36 -6.18
C ILE A 2 1.22 -10.99 -5.41
N GLU A 3 1.20 -11.20 -4.11
CA GLU A 3 0.05 -10.99 -3.26
C GLU A 3 0.37 -9.95 -2.18
N ILE A 4 -0.45 -8.92 -2.11
CA ILE A 4 -0.29 -7.80 -1.19
C ILE A 4 -1.51 -7.71 -0.28
N LEU A 5 -1.27 -7.66 1.02
CA LEU A 5 -2.27 -7.49 2.07
C LEU A 5 -2.15 -6.06 2.64
N TRP A 6 -3.28 -5.37 2.69
CA TRP A 6 -3.37 -4.02 3.23
C TRP A 6 -4.17 -4.04 4.52
N HIS A 7 -3.58 -3.50 5.59
CA HIS A 7 -4.22 -3.28 6.88
C HIS A 7 -4.47 -1.81 7.12
N GLY A 8 -5.66 -1.48 7.52
CA GLY A 8 -6.04 -0.12 7.88
C GLY A 8 -7.28 -0.11 8.74
N ARG A 9 -7.73 1.08 9.11
CA ARG A 9 -9.02 1.28 9.76
C ARG A 9 -10.03 1.84 8.76
N GLY A 10 -11.29 1.58 8.98
CA GLY A 10 -12.37 2.14 8.16
C GLY A 10 -12.24 3.66 8.04
N GLY A 11 -12.13 4.16 6.79
CA GLY A 11 -11.89 5.56 6.47
C GLY A 11 -10.44 5.94 6.15
N GLN A 12 -9.44 5.08 6.40
CA GLN A 12 -8.03 5.36 6.06
C GLN A 12 -7.69 5.08 4.59
N GLY A 13 -8.56 4.43 3.83
CA GLY A 13 -8.40 4.23 2.39
C GLY A 13 -7.50 3.06 1.99
N ALA A 14 -7.42 2.00 2.80
CA ALA A 14 -6.66 0.79 2.46
C ALA A 14 -7.13 0.18 1.14
N PHE A 15 -8.45 0.08 0.91
CA PHE A 15 -8.97 -0.42 -0.37
C PHE A 15 -8.70 0.55 -1.53
N THR A 16 -8.67 1.86 -1.29
CA THR A 16 -8.28 2.83 -2.32
C THR A 16 -6.84 2.60 -2.75
N ALA A 17 -5.91 2.39 -1.82
CA ALA A 17 -4.52 2.06 -2.11
C ALA A 17 -4.40 0.74 -2.89
N ALA A 18 -5.11 -0.30 -2.45
CA ALA A 18 -5.15 -1.60 -3.12
C ALA A 18 -5.61 -1.48 -4.58
N ARG A 19 -6.66 -0.69 -4.84
CA ARG A 19 -7.18 -0.43 -6.20
C ARG A 19 -6.19 0.37 -7.06
N LEU A 20 -5.59 1.41 -6.51
CA LEU A 20 -4.60 2.22 -7.23
C LEU A 20 -3.36 1.40 -7.60
N LEU A 21 -2.89 0.52 -6.70
CA LEU A 21 -1.82 -0.43 -7.01
C LEU A 21 -2.21 -1.34 -8.18
N GLY A 22 -3.40 -1.92 -8.13
CA GLY A 22 -3.90 -2.76 -9.21
C GLY A 22 -3.99 -2.01 -10.54
N ALA A 23 -4.50 -0.78 -10.53
CA ALA A 23 -4.59 0.07 -11.70
C ALA A 23 -3.20 0.43 -12.27
N ALA A 24 -2.26 0.86 -11.42
CA ALA A 24 -0.90 1.19 -11.82
C ALA A 24 -0.19 -0.03 -12.49
N TYR A 25 -0.41 -1.22 -11.98
CA TYR A 25 0.16 -2.43 -12.55
C TYR A 25 -0.49 -2.83 -13.88
N ALA A 26 -1.81 -2.62 -14.00
CA ALA A 26 -2.58 -2.95 -15.21
C ALA A 26 -2.30 -2.00 -16.39
N ILE A 27 -1.91 -0.75 -16.14
CA ILE A 27 -1.52 0.22 -17.18
C ILE A 27 -0.40 -0.32 -18.07
N LYS A 28 0.48 -1.16 -17.54
CA LYS A 28 1.55 -1.84 -18.29
C LYS A 28 1.10 -3.07 -19.09
N GLY A 29 -0.18 -3.32 -19.22
CA GLY A 29 -0.69 -4.51 -19.89
C GLY A 29 -0.64 -5.79 -19.07
N ASN A 30 -0.38 -5.69 -17.77
CA ASN A 30 -0.42 -6.80 -16.82
C ASN A 30 -1.81 -7.01 -16.22
N TYR A 31 -1.95 -8.02 -15.38
CA TYR A 31 -3.21 -8.36 -14.73
C TYR A 31 -3.15 -8.05 -13.24
N ALA A 32 -4.21 -7.46 -12.74
CA ALA A 32 -4.37 -7.14 -11.34
C ALA A 32 -5.79 -7.44 -10.86
N LEU A 33 -5.89 -7.81 -9.59
CA LEU A 33 -7.17 -7.98 -8.90
C LEU A 33 -7.06 -7.29 -7.54
N ALA A 34 -7.99 -6.38 -7.24
CA ALA A 34 -8.06 -5.68 -5.96
C ALA A 34 -9.47 -5.77 -5.38
N PHE A 35 -9.59 -6.16 -4.12
CA PHE A 35 -10.87 -6.30 -3.44
C PHE A 35 -10.71 -6.07 -1.93
N PRO A 36 -11.77 -5.60 -1.23
CA PRO A 36 -11.77 -5.49 0.22
C PRO A 36 -12.08 -6.85 0.85
N SER A 37 -11.71 -7.04 2.12
CA SER A 37 -12.25 -8.12 2.93
C SER A 37 -13.74 -7.88 3.18
N PHE A 38 -14.55 -8.91 3.00
CA PHE A 38 -15.98 -8.83 3.20
C PHE A 38 -16.31 -8.96 4.70
N GLY A 39 -16.83 -7.90 5.28
CA GLY A 39 -17.24 -7.85 6.69
C GLY A 39 -18.01 -6.58 6.98
N PRO A 40 -18.59 -6.42 8.17
CA PRO A 40 -19.30 -5.19 8.54
C PRO A 40 -18.33 -4.03 8.62
N GLU A 41 -18.32 -3.19 7.59
CA GLU A 41 -17.51 -1.97 7.55
C GLU A 41 -18.04 -0.96 8.57
N ARG A 42 -17.22 -0.67 9.57
CA ARG A 42 -17.47 0.39 10.55
C ARG A 42 -16.30 1.36 10.53
N ARG A 43 -16.62 2.66 10.58
CA ARG A 43 -15.60 3.70 10.69
C ARG A 43 -14.69 3.42 11.90
N GLY A 44 -13.38 3.41 11.68
CA GLY A 44 -12.36 3.15 12.70
C GLY A 44 -12.12 1.68 13.03
N ALA A 45 -12.98 0.73 12.60
CA ALA A 45 -12.74 -0.69 12.77
C ALA A 45 -11.58 -1.17 11.89
N PRO A 46 -10.79 -2.19 12.32
CA PRO A 46 -9.80 -2.81 11.46
C PRO A 46 -10.45 -3.37 10.19
N ILE A 47 -9.86 -3.05 9.06
CA ILE A 47 -10.24 -3.57 7.74
C ILE A 47 -9.02 -4.10 7.02
N ARG A 48 -9.25 -5.05 6.10
CA ARG A 48 -8.24 -5.55 5.18
C ARG A 48 -8.66 -5.31 3.74
N ALA A 49 -7.67 -5.14 2.88
CA ALA A 49 -7.86 -5.18 1.43
C ALA A 49 -6.72 -5.99 0.80
N PHE A 50 -6.95 -6.48 -0.39
CA PHE A 50 -6.05 -7.38 -1.09
C PHE A 50 -5.74 -6.83 -2.47
N THR A 51 -4.48 -6.99 -2.90
CA THR A 51 -4.09 -6.79 -4.29
C THR A 51 -3.31 -8.01 -4.76
N LYS A 52 -3.71 -8.58 -5.89
CA LYS A 52 -2.97 -9.66 -6.57
C LYS A 52 -2.48 -9.11 -7.90
N LEU A 53 -1.21 -9.36 -8.21
CA LEU A 53 -0.53 -8.86 -9.41
C LEU A 53 0.08 -10.05 -10.14
N ASP A 54 -0.15 -10.15 -11.46
CA ASP A 54 0.44 -11.21 -12.28
C ASP A 54 0.67 -10.75 -13.73
N GLY A 55 1.58 -11.37 -14.44
CA GLY A 55 1.76 -11.21 -15.88
C GLY A 55 0.75 -11.99 -16.73
N LYS A 56 -0.15 -12.76 -16.11
CA LYS A 56 -1.21 -13.57 -16.76
C LYS A 56 -2.54 -13.43 -16.03
N PRO A 57 -3.68 -13.79 -16.66
CA PRO A 57 -5.00 -13.69 -16.04
C PRO A 57 -5.08 -14.38 -14.68
N ILE A 58 -5.65 -13.66 -13.69
CA ILE A 58 -5.75 -14.11 -12.31
C ILE A 58 -7.07 -14.85 -12.10
N GLY A 59 -7.02 -16.16 -11.96
CA GLY A 59 -8.19 -17.00 -11.68
C GLY A 59 -8.53 -17.11 -10.20
N ASN A 60 -7.51 -17.00 -9.31
CA ASN A 60 -7.71 -17.10 -7.86
C ASN A 60 -8.22 -15.78 -7.28
N ARG A 61 -9.50 -15.77 -6.86
CA ARG A 61 -10.19 -14.61 -6.26
C ARG A 61 -10.39 -14.73 -4.74
N SER A 62 -9.82 -15.76 -4.10
CA SER A 62 -9.88 -15.90 -2.64
C SER A 62 -9.05 -14.84 -1.93
N GLU A 63 -9.33 -14.58 -0.67
CA GLU A 63 -8.47 -13.79 0.20
C GLU A 63 -7.05 -14.39 0.23
N THR A 64 -6.07 -13.53 0.42
CA THR A 64 -4.66 -13.92 0.55
C THR A 64 -4.41 -14.46 1.94
N GLU A 65 -3.96 -15.70 2.04
CA GLU A 65 -3.55 -16.33 3.30
C GLU A 65 -2.09 -16.03 3.64
N LYS A 66 -1.23 -16.02 2.61
CA LYS A 66 0.21 -15.73 2.72
C LYS A 66 0.61 -14.70 1.68
N ALA A 67 0.93 -13.51 2.15
CA ALA A 67 1.30 -12.38 1.30
C ALA A 67 2.80 -12.31 1.04
N ASP A 68 3.18 -11.74 -0.12
CA ASP A 68 4.54 -11.29 -0.39
C ASP A 68 4.83 -9.97 0.34
N PHE A 69 3.79 -9.12 0.48
CA PHE A 69 3.88 -7.85 1.20
C PHE A 69 2.65 -7.66 2.08
N SER A 70 2.88 -7.27 3.33
CA SER A 70 1.82 -6.84 4.26
C SER A 70 2.05 -5.37 4.62
N ILE A 71 1.09 -4.52 4.30
CA ILE A 71 1.19 -3.05 4.41
C ILE A 71 0.23 -2.56 5.47
N PHE A 72 0.75 -1.87 6.48
CA PHE A 72 -0.01 -1.32 7.59
C PHE A 72 -0.09 0.20 7.48
N LEU A 73 -1.29 0.74 7.26
CA LEU A 73 -1.55 2.18 7.25
C LEU A 73 -1.57 2.77 8.67
N ASP A 74 -1.70 1.90 9.67
CA ASP A 74 -1.84 2.25 11.08
C ASP A 74 -1.04 1.24 11.92
N ASP A 75 -0.01 1.71 12.63
CA ASP A 75 0.89 0.85 13.40
C ASP A 75 0.23 0.19 14.62
N THR A 76 -0.92 0.69 15.05
CA THR A 76 -1.71 0.07 16.12
C THR A 76 -2.33 -1.27 15.72
N LEU A 77 -2.35 -1.58 14.42
CA LEU A 77 -2.82 -2.86 13.89
C LEU A 77 -1.70 -3.90 13.74
N PHE A 78 -0.45 -3.46 13.89
CA PHE A 78 0.71 -4.32 13.76
C PHE A 78 1.00 -5.06 15.06
N SER A 79 1.31 -6.36 14.95
CA SER A 79 1.86 -7.19 16.01
C SER A 79 2.73 -8.28 15.38
N ASP A 80 3.53 -8.99 16.18
CA ASP A 80 4.39 -10.08 15.70
C ASP A 80 3.63 -11.21 15.00
N THR A 81 2.33 -11.32 15.24
CA THR A 81 1.46 -12.28 14.53
C THR A 81 1.30 -11.96 13.04
N ALA A 82 1.63 -10.74 12.60
CA ALA A 82 1.62 -10.35 11.20
C ALA A 82 2.57 -11.19 10.33
N PHE A 83 3.64 -11.73 10.91
CA PHE A 83 4.52 -12.67 10.21
C PHE A 83 3.82 -13.98 9.83
N ASN A 84 2.75 -14.36 10.55
CA ASN A 84 1.95 -15.53 10.21
C ASN A 84 1.14 -15.36 8.91
N GLU A 85 0.96 -14.13 8.44
CA GLU A 85 0.26 -13.80 7.19
C GLU A 85 1.23 -13.65 6.00
N LEU A 86 2.55 -13.84 6.22
CA LEU A 86 3.58 -13.69 5.19
C LEU A 86 4.07 -15.02 4.65
N LYS A 87 4.51 -15.00 3.39
CA LYS A 87 5.40 -16.01 2.82
C LYS A 87 6.77 -15.95 3.52
N PRO A 88 7.63 -16.98 3.40
CA PRO A 88 8.95 -17.00 4.07
C PRO A 88 9.79 -15.73 3.83
N GLU A 89 9.81 -15.22 2.59
CA GLU A 89 10.55 -14.01 2.20
C GLU A 89 9.65 -12.75 2.19
N GLY A 90 8.44 -12.84 2.72
CA GLY A 90 7.48 -11.73 2.72
C GLY A 90 7.94 -10.57 3.60
N ILE A 91 7.55 -9.37 3.19
CA ILE A 91 7.98 -8.08 3.75
C ILE A 91 6.79 -7.36 4.39
N ILE A 92 7.04 -6.71 5.52
CA ILE A 92 6.12 -5.77 6.17
C ILE A 92 6.55 -4.34 5.82
N LEU A 93 5.60 -3.54 5.36
CA LEU A 93 5.73 -2.09 5.25
C LEU A 93 4.82 -1.42 6.27
N LEU A 94 5.38 -0.67 7.20
CA LEU A 94 4.69 -0.13 8.36
C LEU A 94 4.75 1.40 8.40
N ASN A 95 3.58 2.05 8.50
CA ASN A 95 3.49 3.47 8.77
C ASN A 95 3.77 3.76 10.26
N THR A 96 5.01 4.08 10.58
CA THR A 96 5.43 4.37 11.96
C THR A 96 6.73 5.16 11.99
N LYS A 97 6.98 5.88 13.10
CA LYS A 97 8.27 6.50 13.43
C LYS A 97 9.22 5.56 14.16
N LYS A 98 8.75 4.39 14.58
CA LYS A 98 9.56 3.43 15.33
C LYS A 98 10.56 2.75 14.40
N TYR A 99 11.74 2.49 14.93
CA TYR A 99 12.76 1.66 14.29
C TYR A 99 12.54 0.18 14.66
N PHE A 100 12.75 -0.69 13.70
CA PHE A 100 12.74 -2.14 13.88
C PHE A 100 14.06 -2.72 13.35
N ASP A 101 14.77 -3.45 14.17
CA ASP A 101 15.98 -4.18 13.76
C ASP A 101 15.58 -5.48 13.05
N SER A 102 15.15 -5.34 11.80
CA SER A 102 14.67 -6.46 10.98
C SER A 102 14.83 -6.15 9.49
N ASN A 103 15.38 -7.08 8.75
CA ASN A 103 15.48 -7.00 7.28
C ASN A 103 14.15 -7.27 6.56
N ARG A 104 13.08 -7.57 7.30
CA ARG A 104 11.74 -7.84 6.77
C ARG A 104 10.70 -6.80 7.17
N ILE A 105 11.07 -5.79 7.96
CA ILE A 105 10.19 -4.68 8.33
C ILE A 105 10.78 -3.38 7.81
N PHE A 106 10.09 -2.76 6.90
CA PHE A 106 10.40 -1.42 6.40
C PHE A 106 9.42 -0.42 7.01
N THR A 107 9.94 0.70 7.48
CA THR A 107 9.13 1.73 8.14
C THR A 107 9.19 3.05 7.37
N ILE A 108 8.10 3.79 7.43
CA ILE A 108 8.02 5.16 6.90
C ILE A 108 7.08 5.98 7.78
N ASP A 109 7.44 7.22 8.07
CA ASP A 109 6.55 8.19 8.72
C ASP A 109 5.62 8.83 7.69
N ALA A 110 4.65 8.06 7.25
CA ALA A 110 3.66 8.54 6.28
C ALA A 110 2.72 9.61 6.87
N ASN A 111 2.57 9.66 8.19
CA ASN A 111 1.75 10.67 8.84
C ASN A 111 2.34 12.08 8.68
N THR A 112 3.63 12.24 8.89
CA THR A 112 4.31 13.54 8.68
C THR A 112 4.19 13.99 7.23
N ILE A 113 4.44 13.10 6.26
CA ILE A 113 4.27 13.43 4.83
C ILE A 113 2.81 13.83 4.52
N ALA A 114 1.83 13.14 5.10
CA ALA A 114 0.42 13.45 4.91
C ALA A 114 0.06 14.84 5.45
N GLU A 115 0.55 15.20 6.63
CA GLU A 115 0.35 16.51 7.24
C GLU A 115 0.99 17.63 6.42
N GLU A 116 2.22 17.42 5.95
CA GLU A 116 2.99 18.41 5.20
C GLU A 116 2.44 18.67 3.80
N ILE A 117 2.04 17.62 3.06
CA ILE A 117 1.65 17.73 1.65
C ILE A 117 0.13 17.71 1.47
N LEU A 118 -0.54 16.72 2.05
CA LEU A 118 -1.98 16.55 1.87
C LEU A 118 -2.80 17.45 2.78
N LYS A 119 -2.22 17.94 3.90
CA LYS A 119 -2.91 18.67 4.97
C LYS A 119 -4.10 17.88 5.54
N ARG A 120 -3.99 16.56 5.52
CA ARG A 120 -5.00 15.61 6.00
C ARG A 120 -4.32 14.32 6.46
N PRO A 121 -4.83 13.63 7.48
CA PRO A 121 -4.27 12.38 7.98
C PRO A 121 -4.64 11.17 7.09
N ILE A 122 -4.32 11.24 5.80
CA ILE A 122 -4.62 10.19 4.81
C ILE A 122 -3.29 9.70 4.24
N THR A 123 -2.90 8.47 4.56
CA THR A 123 -1.58 7.92 4.25
C THR A 123 -1.57 6.91 3.12
N ASN A 124 -2.71 6.58 2.55
CA ASN A 124 -2.87 5.49 1.58
C ASN A 124 -2.00 5.62 0.33
N THR A 125 -1.98 6.78 -0.33
CA THR A 125 -1.13 7.01 -1.52
C THR A 125 0.35 7.12 -1.16
N ILE A 126 0.67 7.60 0.04
CA ILE A 126 2.04 7.66 0.57
C ILE A 126 2.58 6.24 0.77
N MET A 127 1.80 5.36 1.40
CA MET A 127 2.17 3.96 1.58
C MET A 127 2.30 3.22 0.24
N LEU A 128 1.50 3.59 -0.77
CA LEU A 128 1.64 3.09 -2.13
C LEU A 128 2.97 3.54 -2.77
N GLY A 129 3.39 4.78 -2.56
CA GLY A 129 4.69 5.29 -3.00
C GLY A 129 5.85 4.55 -2.34
N ALA A 130 5.78 4.36 -1.02
CA ALA A 130 6.78 3.58 -0.28
C ALA A 130 6.84 2.12 -0.78
N PHE A 131 5.70 1.49 -1.03
CA PHE A 131 5.64 0.15 -1.63
C PHE A 131 6.35 0.11 -3.01
N ALA A 132 6.14 1.12 -3.86
CA ALA A 132 6.81 1.20 -5.16
C ALA A 132 8.33 1.21 -5.02
N ALA A 133 8.86 2.02 -4.09
CA ALA A 133 10.29 2.11 -3.83
C ALA A 133 10.91 0.80 -3.33
N ILE A 134 10.21 0.10 -2.42
CA ILE A 134 10.71 -1.13 -1.80
C ILE A 134 10.58 -2.32 -2.74
N SER A 135 9.45 -2.44 -3.45
CA SER A 135 9.16 -3.61 -4.28
C SER A 135 9.76 -3.54 -5.68
N GLY A 136 9.95 -2.35 -6.22
CA GLY A 136 10.35 -2.13 -7.62
C GLY A 136 9.34 -2.66 -8.65
N LYS A 137 8.09 -2.96 -8.25
CA LYS A 137 7.08 -3.58 -9.13
C LYS A 137 6.30 -2.59 -9.97
N ILE A 138 6.19 -1.36 -9.50
CA ILE A 138 5.54 -0.24 -10.18
C ILE A 138 6.42 1.00 -10.09
N SER A 139 6.30 1.89 -11.06
CA SER A 139 7.04 3.15 -11.09
C SER A 139 6.21 4.31 -10.53
N PHE A 140 6.87 5.45 -10.31
CA PHE A 140 6.21 6.72 -10.00
C PHE A 140 5.22 7.13 -11.10
N ASP A 141 5.60 6.96 -12.37
CA ASP A 141 4.75 7.33 -13.51
C ASP A 141 3.49 6.46 -13.58
N ASP A 142 3.61 5.16 -13.30
CA ASP A 142 2.46 4.24 -13.26
C ASP A 142 1.44 4.65 -12.18
N ILE A 143 1.94 5.01 -10.99
CA ILE A 143 1.08 5.47 -9.88
C ILE A 143 0.44 6.82 -10.23
N SER A 144 1.22 7.74 -10.79
CA SER A 144 0.74 9.06 -11.19
C SER A 144 -0.38 8.96 -12.21
N GLU A 145 -0.23 8.06 -13.19
CA GLU A 145 -1.27 7.81 -14.19
C GLU A 145 -2.51 7.17 -13.56
N ALA A 146 -2.34 6.18 -12.68
CA ALA A 146 -3.46 5.59 -11.95
C ALA A 146 -4.21 6.63 -11.10
N ILE A 147 -3.50 7.55 -10.44
CA ILE A 147 -4.11 8.65 -9.70
C ILE A 147 -4.95 9.53 -10.62
N ARG A 148 -4.42 9.90 -11.81
CA ARG A 148 -5.15 10.72 -12.78
C ARG A 148 -6.39 10.03 -13.33
N GLN A 149 -6.35 8.72 -13.52
CA GLN A 149 -7.48 7.97 -14.07
C GLN A 149 -8.57 7.67 -13.02
N TYR A 150 -8.20 7.45 -11.76
CA TYR A 150 -9.11 6.87 -10.76
C TYR A 150 -9.42 7.76 -9.57
N MET A 151 -8.78 8.93 -9.45
CA MET A 151 -9.08 9.90 -8.40
C MET A 151 -9.68 11.19 -9.00
N PRO A 152 -10.47 11.95 -8.22
CA PRO A 152 -10.93 13.28 -8.65
C PRO A 152 -9.77 14.22 -8.95
N GLU A 153 -9.87 15.01 -10.02
CA GLU A 153 -8.81 15.91 -10.52
C GLU A 153 -8.23 16.83 -9.43
N LYS A 154 -9.08 17.39 -8.56
CA LYS A 154 -8.67 18.24 -7.43
C LYS A 154 -7.72 17.58 -6.42
N LEU A 155 -7.55 16.25 -6.49
CA LEU A 155 -6.69 15.47 -5.61
C LEU A 155 -5.38 15.05 -6.29
N HIS A 156 -5.24 15.22 -7.61
CA HIS A 156 -4.11 14.69 -8.38
C HIS A 156 -2.77 15.26 -7.91
N GLU A 157 -2.59 16.56 -7.96
CA GLU A 157 -1.31 17.23 -7.68
C GLU A 157 -0.76 16.84 -6.30
N LYS A 158 -1.62 16.97 -5.27
CA LYS A 158 -1.20 16.68 -3.90
C LYS A 158 -0.86 15.21 -3.67
N ASN A 159 -1.65 14.29 -4.23
CA ASN A 159 -1.38 12.87 -4.07
C ASN A 159 -0.14 12.43 -4.86
N ILE A 160 0.07 12.95 -6.07
CA ILE A 160 1.29 12.69 -6.85
C ILE A 160 2.52 13.21 -6.11
N GLY A 161 2.48 14.44 -5.57
CA GLY A 161 3.58 14.98 -4.75
C GLY A 161 3.83 14.17 -3.48
N ALA A 162 2.78 13.66 -2.83
CA ALA A 162 2.91 12.80 -1.66
C ALA A 162 3.54 11.43 -2.00
N VAL A 163 3.22 10.86 -3.16
CA VAL A 163 3.85 9.64 -3.68
C VAL A 163 5.35 9.86 -3.93
N GLU A 164 5.72 10.99 -4.56
CA GLU A 164 7.12 11.32 -4.84
C GLU A 164 7.94 11.47 -3.56
N ALA A 165 7.39 12.19 -2.58
CA ALA A 165 8.02 12.33 -1.26
C ALA A 165 8.20 10.98 -0.55
N ALA A 166 7.20 10.11 -0.64
CA ALA A 166 7.25 8.78 -0.05
C ALA A 166 8.32 7.90 -0.71
N ILE A 167 8.45 7.93 -2.04
CA ILE A 167 9.49 7.20 -2.77
C ILE A 167 10.88 7.69 -2.33
N THR A 168 11.06 8.99 -2.20
CA THR A 168 12.33 9.59 -1.77
C THR A 168 12.68 9.18 -0.34
N ALA A 169 11.72 9.26 0.58
CA ALA A 169 11.91 8.88 1.98
C ALA A 169 12.22 7.37 2.13
N ALA A 170 11.49 6.51 1.42
CA ALA A 170 11.70 5.07 1.47
C ALA A 170 13.06 4.64 0.89
N LYS A 171 13.53 5.27 -0.19
CA LYS A 171 14.87 5.02 -0.74
C LYS A 171 15.98 5.40 0.23
N GLY A 172 15.83 6.49 0.98
CA GLY A 172 16.76 6.90 2.01
C GLY A 172 16.87 5.93 3.19
N ALA A 173 15.83 5.14 3.42
CA ALA A 173 15.80 4.11 4.46
C ALA A 173 16.38 2.75 4.00
N LEU A 174 16.63 2.57 2.70
CA LEU A 174 17.22 1.35 2.12
C LEU A 174 18.77 1.42 2.05
N VAL A 175 19.37 2.57 2.36
CA VAL A 175 20.82 2.83 2.38
C VAL A 175 21.34 2.78 3.82
#